data_035c12b5ed1bb8b48585f424d704dd73
#
_entry.id   035c12b5ed1bb8b48585f424d704dd73
#
_cell.length_a   1.000
_cell.length_b   1.000
_cell.length_c   1.000
_cell.angle_alpha   90.00
_cell.angle_beta   90.00
_cell.angle_gamma   90.00
#
_symmetry.space_group_name_H-M   'P 1'
#
loop_
_entity.id
_entity.type
_entity.pdbx_description
1 polymer ?
#
loop_
_entity_poly.entity_id
_entity_poly.type
_entity_poly.pdbx_seq_one_letter_code
_entity_poly.pdbx_strand_id
1 'polypeptide(L)'
;MKVRKAVITAAGKSQRTLPLQTLVDRDGSSRSALAILAEEITSAGIEEIAIIISPGDDAAYAAAAGQHASRMRFIEQPEALGYAHAVHCAADFTGDDPFLLMVGDHLYLSRTQTSCAAQLLATAASEDCAVSAVQATHESKLPLYGAVGGRRLAGSDLLYQVETVIEKPTPTEAEQKLVIPGLRAGNYLCFFGLHVFNPTVMEILGRQLVDGRADLSSALSEIARRERYLAHELQGRRHDIGVRYGLLTAQLALGLAGKDRDEVLTNIVELLAQSQA
;
A
#
# COMPACT_ATOMS: atom_id res chain seq x y z
N MET A 1 14.12 3.36 14.01
CA MET A 1 14.48 2.58 12.78
C MET A 1 14.68 3.57 11.62
N LYS A 2 15.74 3.42 10.81
CA LYS A 2 15.97 4.26 9.61
C LYS A 2 15.75 3.43 8.36
N VAL A 3 14.76 3.80 7.56
CA VAL A 3 14.37 3.10 6.33
C VAL A 3 14.89 3.87 5.12
N ARG A 4 15.63 3.22 4.22
CA ARG A 4 16.21 3.82 3.01
C ARG A 4 15.77 3.11 1.74
N LYS A 5 15.25 1.91 1.87
CA LYS A 5 14.86 1.03 0.77
C LYS A 5 13.35 0.89 0.70
N ALA A 6 12.82 0.82 -0.52
CA ALA A 6 11.42 0.48 -0.75
C ALA A 6 11.29 -0.67 -1.75
N VAL A 7 10.24 -1.44 -1.60
CA VAL A 7 9.85 -2.52 -2.51
C VAL A 7 8.44 -2.25 -3.01
N ILE A 8 8.26 -2.20 -4.33
CA ILE A 8 6.94 -2.10 -4.97
C ILE A 8 6.64 -3.44 -5.63
N THR A 9 5.49 -4.04 -5.32
CA THR A 9 5.06 -5.28 -5.96
C THR A 9 4.14 -5.00 -7.14
N ALA A 10 4.49 -5.48 -8.34
CA ALA A 10 3.77 -5.21 -9.57
C ALA A 10 3.67 -6.41 -10.53
N ALA A 11 4.08 -7.61 -10.11
CA ALA A 11 4.12 -8.81 -10.94
C ALA A 11 2.76 -9.55 -11.09
N GLY A 12 1.67 -9.06 -10.46
CA GLY A 12 0.37 -9.71 -10.50
C GLY A 12 -0.20 -9.80 -11.92
N LYS A 13 -0.57 -11.00 -12.39
CA LYS A 13 -1.03 -11.24 -13.78
C LYS A 13 -2.13 -10.29 -14.26
N SER A 14 -3.10 -9.97 -13.41
CA SER A 14 -4.22 -9.08 -13.74
C SER A 14 -3.93 -7.60 -13.45
N GLN A 15 -2.81 -7.29 -12.80
CA GLN A 15 -2.50 -5.96 -12.26
C GLN A 15 -1.22 -5.36 -12.82
N ARG A 16 -0.35 -6.15 -13.48
CA ARG A 16 0.98 -5.73 -13.97
C ARG A 16 0.97 -4.54 -14.92
N THR A 17 -0.16 -4.23 -15.57
CA THR A 17 -0.28 -3.06 -16.44
C THR A 17 -0.82 -1.82 -15.74
N LEU A 18 -1.28 -1.94 -14.49
CA LEU A 18 -1.87 -0.82 -13.75
C LEU A 18 -0.85 0.26 -13.40
N PRO A 19 0.38 -0.07 -12.94
CA PRO A 19 1.42 0.94 -12.71
C PRO A 19 1.84 1.71 -13.96
N LEU A 20 1.58 1.14 -15.16
CA LEU A 20 1.91 1.75 -16.44
C LEU A 20 0.83 2.72 -16.95
N GLN A 21 -0.34 2.76 -16.31
CA GLN A 21 -1.44 3.64 -16.73
C GLN A 21 -1.08 5.11 -16.48
N THR A 22 -1.41 5.96 -17.45
CA THR A 22 -1.19 7.41 -17.35
C THR A 22 -2.38 8.07 -16.68
N LEU A 23 -2.09 8.94 -15.73
CA LEU A 23 -3.06 9.78 -15.02
C LEU A 23 -2.59 11.24 -15.05
N VAL A 24 -3.51 12.15 -14.84
CA VAL A 24 -3.18 13.55 -14.56
C VAL A 24 -3.00 13.69 -13.06
N ASP A 25 -1.78 14.03 -12.65
CA ASP A 25 -1.42 14.21 -11.25
C ASP A 25 -1.94 15.56 -10.70
N ARG A 26 -1.81 15.77 -9.40
CA ARG A 26 -2.27 16.97 -8.67
C ARG A 26 -1.68 18.28 -9.20
N ASP A 27 -0.50 18.25 -9.81
CA ASP A 27 0.13 19.40 -10.45
C ASP A 27 -0.35 19.63 -11.90
N GLY A 28 -1.30 18.82 -12.39
CA GLY A 28 -1.83 18.87 -13.76
C GLY A 28 -0.93 18.24 -14.82
N SER A 29 0.18 17.62 -14.42
CA SER A 29 1.05 16.91 -15.38
C SER A 29 0.57 15.47 -15.59
N SER A 30 0.75 14.96 -16.82
CA SER A 30 0.49 13.56 -17.12
C SER A 30 1.66 12.70 -16.68
N ARG A 31 1.40 11.72 -15.81
CA ARG A 31 2.39 10.79 -15.28
C ARG A 31 1.86 9.37 -15.25
N SER A 32 2.73 8.37 -15.30
CA SER A 32 2.32 7.00 -15.02
C SER A 32 1.97 6.85 -13.53
N ALA A 33 1.11 5.89 -13.19
CA ALA A 33 0.84 5.54 -11.81
C ALA A 33 2.14 5.17 -11.07
N LEU A 34 3.07 4.48 -11.75
CA LEU A 34 4.39 4.17 -11.21
C LEU A 34 5.20 5.42 -10.85
N ALA A 35 5.21 6.43 -11.71
CA ALA A 35 5.93 7.68 -11.43
C ALA A 35 5.32 8.43 -10.24
N ILE A 36 3.99 8.40 -10.08
CA ILE A 36 3.30 8.97 -8.92
C ILE A 36 3.69 8.20 -7.64
N LEU A 37 3.74 6.87 -7.69
CA LEU A 37 4.19 6.04 -6.55
C LEU A 37 5.66 6.29 -6.22
N ALA A 38 6.52 6.43 -7.22
CA ALA A 38 7.92 6.74 -7.02
C ALA A 38 8.13 8.10 -6.34
N GLU A 39 7.35 9.12 -6.73
CA GLU A 39 7.37 10.43 -6.08
C GLU A 39 6.91 10.35 -4.62
N GLU A 40 5.86 9.59 -4.32
CA GLU A 40 5.39 9.33 -2.94
C GLU A 40 6.50 8.76 -2.06
N ILE A 41 7.30 7.84 -2.60
CA ILE A 41 8.40 7.16 -1.90
C ILE A 41 9.63 8.09 -1.78
N THR A 42 10.04 8.72 -2.87
CA THR A 42 11.26 9.54 -2.90
C THR A 42 11.11 10.83 -2.11
N SER A 43 9.92 11.45 -2.14
CA SER A 43 9.61 12.62 -1.30
C SER A 43 9.61 12.28 0.20
N ALA A 44 9.40 11.02 0.56
CA ALA A 44 9.49 10.55 1.95
C ALA A 44 10.92 10.23 2.40
N GLY A 45 11.94 10.43 1.54
CA GLY A 45 13.36 10.25 1.87
C GLY A 45 13.93 8.86 1.59
N ILE A 46 13.22 8.01 0.84
CA ILE A 46 13.73 6.72 0.37
C ILE A 46 14.76 6.92 -0.74
N GLU A 47 15.86 6.20 -0.66
CA GLU A 47 17.03 6.34 -1.54
C GLU A 47 17.00 5.33 -2.69
N GLU A 48 16.60 4.08 -2.42
CA GLU A 48 16.63 2.95 -3.36
C GLU A 48 15.25 2.28 -3.43
N ILE A 49 14.83 1.94 -4.65
CA ILE A 49 13.53 1.30 -4.90
C ILE A 49 13.74 0.01 -5.70
N ALA A 50 13.24 -1.11 -5.21
CA ALA A 50 13.07 -2.33 -6.02
C ALA A 50 11.61 -2.43 -6.49
N ILE A 51 11.43 -2.82 -7.75
CA ILE A 51 10.10 -3.11 -8.31
C ILE A 51 10.09 -4.57 -8.71
N ILE A 52 9.14 -5.31 -8.16
CA ILE A 52 8.94 -6.72 -8.50
C ILE A 52 7.99 -6.79 -9.69
N ILE A 53 8.48 -7.24 -10.82
CA ILE A 53 7.80 -7.27 -12.11
C ILE A 53 7.64 -8.69 -12.65
N SER A 54 6.79 -8.86 -13.65
CA SER A 54 6.76 -10.11 -14.43
C SER A 54 7.97 -10.17 -15.39
N PRO A 55 8.48 -11.36 -15.71
CA PRO A 55 9.56 -11.50 -16.67
C PRO A 55 9.27 -10.77 -18.00
N GLY A 56 10.25 -9.99 -18.47
CA GLY A 56 10.19 -9.25 -19.72
C GLY A 56 9.46 -7.90 -19.67
N ASP A 57 8.98 -7.45 -18.50
CA ASP A 57 8.30 -6.15 -18.35
C ASP A 57 9.27 -4.99 -18.03
N ASP A 58 10.57 -5.24 -17.85
CA ASP A 58 11.59 -4.29 -17.40
C ASP A 58 11.65 -3.01 -18.25
N ALA A 59 11.65 -3.13 -19.57
CA ALA A 59 11.69 -1.98 -20.48
C ALA A 59 10.43 -1.08 -20.34
N ALA A 60 9.24 -1.67 -20.19
CA ALA A 60 7.99 -0.94 -20.03
C ALA A 60 7.95 -0.21 -18.68
N TYR A 61 8.41 -0.87 -17.62
CA TYR A 61 8.49 -0.27 -16.29
C TYR A 61 9.57 0.82 -16.20
N ALA A 62 10.73 0.63 -16.84
CA ALA A 62 11.77 1.67 -16.92
C ALA A 62 11.25 2.92 -17.63
N ALA A 63 10.54 2.76 -18.76
CA ALA A 63 9.91 3.88 -19.46
C ALA A 63 8.84 4.59 -18.60
N ALA A 64 7.99 3.82 -17.90
CA ALA A 64 6.95 4.37 -17.04
C ALA A 64 7.52 5.08 -15.79
N ALA A 65 8.65 4.63 -15.26
CA ALA A 65 9.32 5.26 -14.13
C ALA A 65 9.88 6.65 -14.42
N GLY A 66 10.14 6.95 -15.70
CA GLY A 66 10.63 8.26 -16.15
C GLY A 66 11.91 8.70 -15.42
N GLN A 67 11.89 9.88 -14.81
CA GLN A 67 13.04 10.44 -14.08
C GLN A 67 13.47 9.61 -12.86
N HIS A 68 12.61 8.74 -12.33
CA HIS A 68 12.90 7.90 -11.18
C HIS A 68 13.60 6.59 -11.54
N ALA A 69 13.70 6.23 -12.85
CA ALA A 69 14.25 4.96 -13.30
C ALA A 69 15.67 4.68 -12.79
N SER A 70 16.52 5.72 -12.67
CA SER A 70 17.89 5.60 -12.16
C SER A 70 18.01 5.17 -10.69
N ARG A 71 16.94 5.29 -9.91
CA ARG A 71 16.86 4.86 -8.51
C ARG A 71 16.16 3.51 -8.35
N MET A 72 15.75 2.90 -9.46
CA MET A 72 14.94 1.69 -9.46
C MET A 72 15.73 0.48 -9.92
N ARG A 73 15.57 -0.60 -9.18
CA ARG A 73 16.03 -1.94 -9.54
C ARG A 73 14.82 -2.79 -9.90
N PHE A 74 14.77 -3.28 -11.14
CA PHE A 74 13.72 -4.20 -11.60
C PHE A 74 14.13 -5.62 -11.24
N ILE A 75 13.27 -6.33 -10.50
CA ILE A 75 13.48 -7.70 -10.06
C ILE A 75 12.34 -8.54 -10.60
N GLU A 76 12.64 -9.56 -11.38
CA GLU A 76 11.63 -10.45 -11.92
C GLU A 76 11.11 -11.41 -10.84
N GLN A 77 9.79 -11.58 -10.80
CA GLN A 77 9.16 -12.72 -10.16
C GLN A 77 9.08 -13.86 -11.18
N PRO A 78 9.98 -14.87 -11.13
CA PRO A 78 10.09 -15.86 -12.19
C PRO A 78 8.85 -16.73 -12.32
N GLU A 79 8.16 -16.99 -11.22
CA GLU A 79 6.94 -17.78 -11.15
C GLU A 79 5.86 -17.04 -10.36
N ALA A 80 4.62 -17.07 -10.86
CA ALA A 80 3.49 -16.39 -10.23
C ALA A 80 2.95 -17.16 -9.00
N LEU A 81 3.78 -17.35 -7.98
CA LEU A 81 3.46 -18.07 -6.74
C LEU A 81 2.75 -17.21 -5.68
N GLY A 82 2.17 -16.08 -6.09
CA GLY A 82 1.39 -15.23 -5.21
C GLY A 82 2.15 -14.03 -4.64
N TYR A 83 1.45 -13.22 -3.83
CA TYR A 83 1.93 -11.95 -3.31
C TYR A 83 3.12 -12.09 -2.36
N ALA A 84 3.05 -13.06 -1.43
CA ALA A 84 4.14 -13.33 -0.49
C ALA A 84 5.46 -13.70 -1.21
N HIS A 85 5.37 -14.48 -2.30
CA HIS A 85 6.53 -14.79 -3.15
C HIS A 85 7.07 -13.53 -3.84
N ALA A 86 6.18 -12.67 -4.37
CA ALA A 86 6.60 -11.41 -4.97
C ALA A 86 7.41 -10.56 -3.97
N VAL A 87 6.94 -10.43 -2.72
CA VAL A 87 7.66 -9.71 -1.67
C VAL A 87 9.03 -10.36 -1.41
N HIS A 88 9.09 -11.68 -1.29
CA HIS A 88 10.33 -12.40 -1.00
C HIS A 88 11.36 -12.34 -2.14
N CYS A 89 10.94 -12.11 -3.40
CA CYS A 89 11.88 -11.88 -4.50
C CYS A 89 12.81 -10.66 -4.25
N ALA A 90 12.43 -9.76 -3.36
CA ALA A 90 13.26 -8.62 -2.96
C ALA A 90 14.26 -8.93 -1.83
N ALA A 91 14.37 -10.18 -1.35
CA ALA A 91 15.19 -10.51 -0.18
C ALA A 91 16.67 -10.10 -0.33
N ASP A 92 17.27 -10.38 -1.49
CA ASP A 92 18.67 -9.98 -1.76
C ASP A 92 18.85 -8.46 -1.85
N PHE A 93 17.80 -7.72 -2.24
CA PHE A 93 17.82 -6.26 -2.29
C PHE A 93 17.69 -5.66 -0.90
N THR A 94 16.77 -6.16 -0.10
CA THR A 94 16.55 -5.65 1.25
C THR A 94 17.68 -6.02 2.19
N GLY A 95 18.20 -7.24 2.08
CA GLY A 95 19.21 -7.77 2.99
C GLY A 95 18.73 -7.68 4.44
N ASP A 96 19.60 -7.19 5.32
CA ASP A 96 19.31 -6.97 6.73
C ASP A 96 18.76 -5.57 7.05
N ASP A 97 18.38 -4.79 6.02
CA ASP A 97 17.85 -3.45 6.21
C ASP A 97 16.32 -3.47 6.38
N PRO A 98 15.76 -2.59 7.22
CA PRO A 98 14.32 -2.32 7.21
C PRO A 98 13.92 -1.66 5.89
N PHE A 99 12.71 -1.94 5.42
CA PHE A 99 12.23 -1.44 4.14
C PHE A 99 10.75 -1.05 4.16
N LEU A 100 10.39 -0.15 3.26
CA LEU A 100 9.00 0.19 2.96
C LEU A 100 8.49 -0.78 1.88
N LEU A 101 7.41 -1.52 2.15
CA LEU A 101 6.68 -2.29 1.16
C LEU A 101 5.48 -1.49 0.68
N MET A 102 5.28 -1.45 -0.63
CA MET A 102 4.16 -0.76 -1.28
C MET A 102 3.55 -1.67 -2.37
N VAL A 103 2.23 -1.71 -2.44
CA VAL A 103 1.54 -2.37 -3.55
C VAL A 103 1.47 -1.44 -4.78
N GLY A 104 1.70 -1.97 -5.96
CA GLY A 104 1.79 -1.20 -7.22
C GLY A 104 0.44 -0.82 -7.84
N ASP A 105 -0.65 -1.33 -7.31
CA ASP A 105 -2.01 -1.12 -7.80
C ASP A 105 -2.85 -0.16 -6.93
N HIS A 106 -2.19 0.59 -6.04
CA HIS A 106 -2.84 1.60 -5.21
C HIS A 106 -2.18 2.96 -5.40
N LEU A 107 -2.97 4.03 -5.39
CA LEU A 107 -2.48 5.40 -5.26
C LEU A 107 -2.87 5.96 -3.89
N TYR A 108 -2.03 6.83 -3.37
CA TYR A 108 -2.15 7.35 -2.01
C TYR A 108 -2.32 8.86 -2.02
N LEU A 109 -3.38 9.35 -1.39
CA LEU A 109 -3.66 10.77 -1.26
C LEU A 109 -3.68 11.17 0.21
N SER A 110 -2.65 11.88 0.63
CA SER A 110 -2.60 12.47 1.98
C SER A 110 -3.58 13.63 2.10
N ARG A 111 -4.16 13.77 3.29
CA ARG A 111 -4.97 14.92 3.69
C ARG A 111 -4.15 16.00 4.43
N THR A 112 -2.85 15.76 4.57
CA THR A 112 -1.90 16.67 5.21
C THR A 112 -0.83 17.06 4.21
N GLN A 113 0.10 17.96 4.63
CA GLN A 113 1.26 18.30 3.82
C GLN A 113 2.30 17.17 3.74
N THR A 114 2.21 16.20 4.65
CA THR A 114 3.13 15.06 4.73
C THR A 114 2.54 13.90 3.94
N SER A 115 3.31 13.28 3.03
CA SER A 115 2.87 12.15 2.22
C SER A 115 2.50 10.93 3.10
N CYS A 116 1.69 10.01 2.59
CA CYS A 116 1.29 8.81 3.35
C CYS A 116 2.51 7.94 3.71
N ALA A 117 3.46 7.79 2.78
CA ALA A 117 4.71 7.09 3.05
C ALA A 117 5.52 7.78 4.16
N ALA A 118 5.66 9.10 4.11
CA ALA A 118 6.39 9.86 5.13
C ALA A 118 5.72 9.78 6.52
N GLN A 119 4.39 9.80 6.61
CA GLN A 119 3.67 9.58 7.86
C GLN A 119 4.01 8.21 8.47
N LEU A 120 4.00 7.15 7.64
CA LEU A 120 4.30 5.80 8.09
C LEU A 120 5.77 5.65 8.53
N LEU A 121 6.70 6.18 7.74
CA LEU A 121 8.13 6.18 8.04
C LEU A 121 8.46 6.92 9.33
N ALA A 122 7.80 8.07 9.58
CA ALA A 122 7.96 8.81 10.82
C ALA A 122 7.52 7.98 12.03
N THR A 123 6.41 7.25 11.93
CA THR A 123 5.95 6.33 12.98
C THR A 123 6.93 5.18 13.19
N ALA A 124 7.40 4.54 12.12
CA ALA A 124 8.38 3.46 12.24
C ALA A 124 9.70 3.94 12.87
N ALA A 125 10.11 5.18 12.59
CA ALA A 125 11.29 5.77 13.19
C ALA A 125 11.11 6.07 14.69
N SER A 126 9.95 6.62 15.09
CA SER A 126 9.67 6.96 16.50
C SER A 126 9.42 5.76 17.38
N GLU A 127 8.69 4.75 16.86
CA GLU A 127 8.29 3.57 17.61
C GLU A 127 9.30 2.42 17.54
N ASP A 128 10.29 2.53 16.64
CA ASP A 128 11.37 1.57 16.38
C ASP A 128 10.90 0.11 16.22
N CYS A 129 9.82 -0.06 15.45
CA CYS A 129 9.19 -1.37 15.20
C CYS A 129 8.56 -1.45 13.81
N ALA A 130 8.13 -2.65 13.41
CA ALA A 130 7.32 -2.84 12.21
C ALA A 130 5.98 -2.11 12.34
N VAL A 131 5.55 -1.44 11.24
CA VAL A 131 4.30 -0.68 11.21
C VAL A 131 3.61 -0.89 9.88
N SER A 132 2.32 -1.20 9.90
CA SER A 132 1.47 -1.22 8.71
C SER A 132 0.49 -0.06 8.71
N ALA A 133 0.36 0.60 7.57
CA ALA A 133 -0.71 1.56 7.37
C ALA A 133 -2.06 0.86 7.26
N VAL A 134 -3.06 1.42 7.89
CA VAL A 134 -4.44 0.92 7.87
C VAL A 134 -5.43 2.05 7.60
N GLN A 135 -6.63 1.68 7.21
CA GLN A 135 -7.75 2.59 7.02
C GLN A 135 -9.03 1.94 7.56
N ALA A 136 -9.81 2.69 8.34
CA ALA A 136 -11.15 2.28 8.71
C ALA A 136 -11.99 2.07 7.43
N THR A 137 -12.45 0.84 7.23
CA THR A 137 -13.07 0.37 5.99
C THR A 137 -14.38 -0.36 6.34
N HIS A 138 -15.45 -0.05 5.61
CA HIS A 138 -16.75 -0.70 5.81
C HIS A 138 -16.70 -2.19 5.44
N GLU A 139 -17.42 -3.02 6.19
CA GLU A 139 -17.44 -4.50 6.08
C GLU A 139 -17.71 -5.03 4.66
N SER A 140 -18.47 -4.30 3.85
CA SER A 140 -18.73 -4.68 2.44
C SER A 140 -17.48 -4.79 1.57
N LYS A 141 -16.34 -4.23 2.04
CA LYS A 141 -15.06 -4.26 1.35
C LYS A 141 -14.04 -5.24 1.96
N LEU A 142 -14.39 -5.94 3.03
CA LEU A 142 -13.53 -6.95 3.66
C LEU A 142 -13.02 -8.02 2.67
N PRO A 143 -13.81 -8.48 1.67
CA PRO A 143 -13.33 -9.45 0.69
C PRO A 143 -12.16 -8.98 -0.19
N LEU A 144 -11.84 -7.68 -0.15
CA LEU A 144 -10.77 -7.10 -0.95
C LEU A 144 -9.43 -6.97 -0.20
N TYR A 145 -9.46 -6.93 1.14
CA TYR A 145 -8.30 -6.52 1.94
C TYR A 145 -8.04 -7.44 3.12
N GLY A 146 -6.77 -7.57 3.49
CA GLY A 146 -6.40 -8.05 4.81
C GLY A 146 -6.78 -7.01 5.87
N ALA A 147 -7.15 -7.48 7.06
CA ALA A 147 -7.60 -6.64 8.16
C ALA A 147 -6.90 -7.01 9.47
N VAL A 148 -6.80 -6.04 10.38
CA VAL A 148 -6.15 -6.19 11.67
C VAL A 148 -7.12 -5.96 12.82
N GLY A 149 -6.93 -6.74 13.89
CA GLY A 149 -7.53 -6.54 15.19
C GLY A 149 -6.45 -6.27 16.23
N GLY A 150 -6.82 -5.60 17.30
CA GLY A 150 -5.91 -5.25 18.36
C GLY A 150 -6.46 -4.15 19.26
N ARG A 151 -5.57 -3.41 19.91
CA ARG A 151 -5.94 -2.35 20.86
C ARG A 151 -5.28 -1.03 20.51
N ARG A 152 -5.98 0.06 20.73
CA ARG A 152 -5.46 1.40 20.57
C ARG A 152 -4.32 1.65 21.57
N LEU A 153 -3.24 2.28 21.13
CA LEU A 153 -2.16 2.68 22.02
C LEU A 153 -2.58 3.86 22.90
N ALA A 154 -2.19 3.81 24.16
CA ALA A 154 -2.42 4.92 25.10
C ALA A 154 -1.73 6.19 24.59
N GLY A 155 -2.45 7.30 24.57
CA GLY A 155 -1.91 8.60 24.10
C GLY A 155 -1.93 8.81 22.58
N SER A 156 -2.49 7.88 21.80
CA SER A 156 -2.65 8.05 20.36
C SER A 156 -4.05 7.63 19.91
N ASP A 157 -4.64 8.44 19.05
CA ASP A 157 -5.92 8.11 18.40
C ASP A 157 -5.75 7.34 17.09
N LEU A 158 -4.54 7.25 16.56
CA LEU A 158 -4.23 6.71 15.23
C LEU A 158 -3.34 5.48 15.23
N LEU A 159 -2.79 5.10 16.42
CA LEU A 159 -1.89 3.95 16.55
C LEU A 159 -2.54 2.81 17.33
N TYR A 160 -2.34 1.61 16.82
CA TYR A 160 -2.90 0.38 17.36
C TYR A 160 -1.82 -0.69 17.49
N GLN A 161 -1.78 -1.40 18.64
CA GLN A 161 -0.99 -2.63 18.75
C GLN A 161 -1.73 -3.73 18.01
N VAL A 162 -1.08 -4.32 17.00
CA VAL A 162 -1.64 -5.44 16.23
C VAL A 162 -1.54 -6.72 17.06
N GLU A 163 -2.65 -7.42 17.20
CA GLU A 163 -2.76 -8.70 17.92
C GLU A 163 -3.22 -9.83 16.97
N THR A 164 -3.99 -9.46 15.94
CA THR A 164 -4.57 -10.41 14.98
C THR A 164 -4.52 -9.84 13.58
N VAL A 165 -4.19 -10.67 12.60
CA VAL A 165 -4.26 -10.34 11.17
C VAL A 165 -5.06 -11.43 10.47
N ILE A 166 -6.04 -11.06 9.65
CA ILE A 166 -6.85 -11.99 8.86
C ILE A 166 -6.92 -11.50 7.42
N GLU A 167 -6.56 -12.37 6.48
CA GLU A 167 -6.69 -12.08 5.05
C GLU A 167 -8.14 -12.23 4.62
N LYS A 168 -8.70 -11.16 4.04
CA LYS A 168 -10.05 -11.13 3.47
C LYS A 168 -11.11 -11.78 4.38
N PRO A 169 -11.24 -11.32 5.64
CA PRO A 169 -12.14 -11.93 6.60
C PRO A 169 -13.60 -11.84 6.14
N THR A 170 -14.37 -12.84 6.51
CA THR A 170 -15.84 -12.73 6.43
C THR A 170 -16.33 -11.70 7.46
N PRO A 171 -17.52 -11.07 7.26
CA PRO A 171 -18.10 -10.16 8.26
C PRO A 171 -18.20 -10.80 9.65
N THR A 172 -18.60 -12.07 9.72
CA THR A 172 -18.70 -12.82 11.00
C THR A 172 -17.33 -12.97 11.68
N GLU A 173 -16.28 -13.32 10.94
CA GLU A 173 -14.93 -13.42 11.49
C GLU A 173 -14.42 -12.06 11.98
N ALA A 174 -14.70 -11.00 11.20
CA ALA A 174 -14.31 -9.65 11.57
C ALA A 174 -15.01 -9.18 12.84
N GLU A 175 -16.31 -9.44 12.98
CA GLU A 175 -17.07 -9.13 14.19
C GLU A 175 -16.55 -9.87 15.42
N GLN A 176 -16.11 -11.11 15.26
CA GLN A 176 -15.61 -11.92 16.39
C GLN A 176 -14.16 -11.59 16.79
N LYS A 177 -13.31 -11.16 15.85
CA LYS A 177 -11.85 -11.15 16.06
C LYS A 177 -11.18 -9.80 15.79
N LEU A 178 -11.84 -8.87 15.07
CA LEU A 178 -11.20 -7.65 14.58
C LEU A 178 -11.87 -6.36 15.08
N VAL A 179 -12.82 -6.47 16.00
CA VAL A 179 -13.47 -5.29 16.60
C VAL A 179 -12.45 -4.51 17.43
N ILE A 180 -12.33 -3.23 17.16
CA ILE A 180 -11.50 -2.30 17.93
C ILE A 180 -12.43 -1.26 18.57
N PRO A 181 -12.43 -1.11 19.89
CA PRO A 181 -13.24 -0.11 20.59
C PRO A 181 -12.97 1.31 20.06
N GLY A 182 -14.05 2.05 19.77
CA GLY A 182 -13.99 3.42 19.27
C GLY A 182 -14.05 3.55 17.74
N LEU A 183 -13.98 2.45 16.99
CA LEU A 183 -14.34 2.47 15.58
C LEU A 183 -15.87 2.48 15.39
N ARG A 184 -16.32 3.10 14.30
CA ARG A 184 -17.74 3.03 13.91
C ARG A 184 -18.15 1.58 13.67
N ALA A 185 -19.32 1.19 14.17
CA ALA A 185 -19.87 -0.15 13.94
C ALA A 185 -19.87 -0.51 12.43
N GLY A 186 -19.54 -1.76 12.11
CA GLY A 186 -19.39 -2.24 10.73
C GLY A 186 -18.15 -1.70 9.99
N ASN A 187 -17.20 -1.05 10.68
CA ASN A 187 -15.91 -0.65 10.14
C ASN A 187 -14.78 -1.39 10.84
N TYR A 188 -13.79 -1.79 10.06
CA TYR A 188 -12.62 -2.54 10.49
C TYR A 188 -11.34 -1.89 9.94
N LEU A 189 -10.23 -2.03 10.63
CA LEU A 189 -8.94 -1.55 10.14
C LEU A 189 -8.41 -2.50 9.08
N CYS A 190 -8.53 -2.09 7.82
CA CYS A 190 -7.99 -2.82 6.67
C CYS A 190 -6.65 -2.25 6.23
N PHE A 191 -5.76 -3.11 5.76
CA PHE A 191 -4.46 -2.68 5.25
C PHE A 191 -4.59 -1.63 4.15
N PHE A 192 -3.69 -0.67 4.23
CA PHE A 192 -3.65 0.48 3.31
C PHE A 192 -2.81 0.19 2.05
N GLY A 193 -1.98 -0.88 2.09
CA GLY A 193 -1.05 -1.23 1.04
C GLY A 193 0.35 -0.61 1.22
N LEU A 194 0.62 -0.02 2.38
CA LEU A 194 1.91 0.49 2.81
C LEU A 194 2.31 -0.20 4.12
N HIS A 195 3.55 -0.70 4.18
CA HIS A 195 4.09 -1.36 5.36
C HIS A 195 5.55 -1.00 5.53
N VAL A 196 6.00 -0.79 6.75
CA VAL A 196 7.41 -0.75 7.11
C VAL A 196 7.74 -2.01 7.87
N PHE A 197 8.69 -2.78 7.36
CA PHE A 197 9.08 -4.06 7.94
C PHE A 197 10.54 -4.11 8.34
N ASN A 198 10.80 -4.91 9.36
CA ASN A 198 12.13 -5.41 9.71
C ASN A 198 12.52 -6.59 8.82
N PRO A 199 13.80 -7.00 8.76
CA PRO A 199 14.24 -8.19 8.01
C PRO A 199 13.50 -9.48 8.41
N THR A 200 12.99 -9.57 9.63
CA THR A 200 12.21 -10.72 10.14
C THR A 200 11.09 -11.16 9.19
N VAL A 201 10.46 -10.23 8.46
CA VAL A 201 9.42 -10.61 7.48
C VAL A 201 9.98 -11.48 6.36
N MET A 202 11.18 -11.16 5.85
CA MET A 202 11.82 -11.93 4.77
C MET A 202 12.23 -13.33 5.25
N GLU A 203 12.73 -13.46 6.48
CA GLU A 203 13.01 -14.74 7.12
C GLU A 203 11.76 -15.62 7.20
N ILE A 204 10.65 -15.05 7.69
CA ILE A 204 9.38 -15.78 7.82
C ILE A 204 8.86 -16.21 6.45
N LEU A 205 8.85 -15.30 5.46
CA LEU A 205 8.39 -15.59 4.11
C LEU A 205 9.24 -16.66 3.44
N GLY A 206 10.58 -16.59 3.57
CA GLY A 206 11.49 -17.60 3.04
C GLY A 206 11.19 -19.00 3.59
N ARG A 207 10.98 -19.13 4.89
CA ARG A 207 10.58 -20.40 5.51
C ARG A 207 9.21 -20.88 5.02
N GLN A 208 8.20 -20.00 4.94
CA GLN A 208 6.87 -20.35 4.45
C GLN A 208 6.88 -20.80 2.97
N LEU A 209 7.76 -20.23 2.15
CA LEU A 209 7.93 -20.63 0.75
C LEU A 209 8.49 -22.06 0.63
N VAL A 210 9.46 -22.41 1.45
CA VAL A 210 9.99 -23.79 1.51
C VAL A 210 8.86 -24.77 1.89
N ASP A 211 7.98 -24.38 2.80
CA ASP A 211 6.83 -25.19 3.23
C ASP A 211 5.67 -25.19 2.23
N GLY A 212 5.75 -24.44 1.11
CA GLY A 212 4.70 -24.32 0.10
C GLY A 212 3.43 -23.59 0.57
N ARG A 213 3.52 -22.75 1.60
CA ARG A 213 2.37 -22.10 2.26
C ARG A 213 2.60 -20.61 2.51
N ALA A 214 3.34 -19.93 1.63
CA ALA A 214 3.64 -18.52 1.82
C ALA A 214 2.40 -17.64 1.66
N ASP A 215 2.08 -16.92 2.73
CA ASP A 215 1.02 -15.93 2.80
C ASP A 215 1.47 -14.74 3.67
N LEU A 216 1.34 -13.50 3.16
CA LEU A 216 1.80 -12.32 3.88
C LEU A 216 1.01 -12.11 5.17
N SER A 217 -0.30 -12.28 5.16
CA SER A 217 -1.14 -12.09 6.36
C SER A 217 -0.78 -13.06 7.48
N SER A 218 -0.44 -14.31 7.13
CA SER A 218 0.06 -15.29 8.09
C SER A 218 1.45 -14.92 8.63
N ALA A 219 2.34 -14.38 7.78
CA ALA A 219 3.63 -13.87 8.20
C ALA A 219 3.47 -12.68 9.17
N LEU A 220 2.54 -11.74 8.88
CA LEU A 220 2.24 -10.61 9.75
C LEU A 220 1.62 -11.05 11.09
N SER A 221 0.80 -12.09 11.07
CA SER A 221 0.29 -12.70 12.31
C SER A 221 1.42 -13.31 13.16
N GLU A 222 2.45 -13.84 12.52
CA GLU A 222 3.63 -14.36 13.21
C GLU A 222 4.50 -13.22 13.77
N ILE A 223 4.70 -12.13 13.02
CA ILE A 223 5.37 -10.92 13.50
C ILE A 223 4.67 -10.37 14.74
N ALA A 224 3.34 -10.22 14.71
CA ALA A 224 2.57 -9.71 15.84
C ALA A 224 2.74 -10.53 17.13
N ARG A 225 3.09 -11.82 17.01
CA ARG A 225 3.38 -12.69 18.17
C ARG A 225 4.82 -12.66 18.65
N ARG A 226 5.78 -12.32 17.75
CA ARG A 226 7.22 -12.36 18.04
C ARG A 226 7.76 -11.03 18.52
N GLU A 227 7.23 -9.94 17.98
CA GLU A 227 7.77 -8.60 18.20
C GLU A 227 6.65 -7.55 18.27
N ARG A 228 7.03 -6.35 18.64
CA ARG A 228 6.11 -5.21 18.62
C ARG A 228 5.77 -4.88 17.17
N TYR A 229 4.49 -4.93 16.85
CA TYR A 229 3.97 -4.63 15.53
C TYR A 229 2.77 -3.69 15.65
N LEU A 230 2.82 -2.56 14.94
CA LEU A 230 1.81 -1.51 15.02
C LEU A 230 1.02 -1.39 13.73
N ALA A 231 -0.21 -0.93 13.85
CA ALA A 231 -1.01 -0.40 12.77
C ALA A 231 -1.17 1.12 12.96
N HIS A 232 -0.95 1.89 11.88
CA HIS A 232 -1.14 3.35 11.87
C HIS A 232 -2.29 3.70 10.93
N GLU A 233 -3.37 4.27 11.46
CA GLU A 233 -4.44 4.84 10.66
C GLU A 233 -3.99 6.18 10.07
N LEU A 234 -3.49 6.15 8.82
CA LEU A 234 -2.91 7.32 8.17
C LEU A 234 -3.96 8.40 7.89
N GLN A 235 -3.51 9.66 7.98
CA GLN A 235 -4.32 10.80 7.54
C GLN A 235 -4.28 10.93 6.00
N GLY A 236 -4.91 9.98 5.32
CA GLY A 236 -4.93 9.88 3.88
C GLY A 236 -5.99 8.91 3.39
N ARG A 237 -6.00 8.67 2.09
CA ARG A 237 -6.83 7.64 1.45
C ARG A 237 -6.03 6.87 0.43
N ARG A 238 -6.23 5.56 0.39
CA ARG A 238 -5.80 4.72 -0.72
C ARG A 238 -6.89 4.69 -1.80
N HIS A 239 -6.44 4.65 -3.04
CA HIS A 239 -7.28 4.45 -4.20
C HIS A 239 -6.77 3.20 -4.93
N ASP A 240 -7.50 2.11 -4.79
CA ASP A 240 -7.22 0.84 -5.45
C ASP A 240 -7.59 0.97 -6.93
N ILE A 241 -6.57 1.04 -7.82
CA ILE A 241 -6.76 1.18 -9.26
C ILE A 241 -7.03 -0.16 -9.96
N GLY A 242 -6.90 -1.27 -9.23
CA GLY A 242 -7.16 -2.63 -9.72
C GLY A 242 -8.63 -3.05 -9.67
N VAL A 243 -9.46 -2.34 -8.91
CA VAL A 243 -10.89 -2.63 -8.83
C VAL A 243 -11.67 -1.99 -9.98
N ARG A 244 -12.89 -2.48 -10.23
CA ARG A 244 -13.79 -1.89 -11.22
C ARG A 244 -14.00 -0.40 -10.93
N TYR A 245 -13.78 0.46 -11.92
CA TYR A 245 -13.78 1.93 -11.81
C TYR A 245 -12.68 2.52 -10.91
N GLY A 246 -11.68 1.72 -10.49
CA GLY A 246 -10.60 2.18 -9.62
C GLY A 246 -9.78 3.31 -10.24
N LEU A 247 -9.37 3.16 -11.51
CA LEU A 247 -8.66 4.23 -12.26
C LEU A 247 -9.50 5.52 -12.35
N LEU A 248 -10.78 5.41 -12.67
CA LEU A 248 -11.68 6.57 -12.73
C LEU A 248 -11.75 7.28 -11.36
N THR A 249 -11.96 6.51 -10.30
CA THR A 249 -12.05 7.06 -8.94
C THR A 249 -10.73 7.70 -8.50
N ALA A 250 -9.60 7.08 -8.83
CA ALA A 250 -8.27 7.63 -8.53
C ALA A 250 -8.01 8.93 -9.32
N GLN A 251 -8.35 8.96 -10.61
CA GLN A 251 -8.21 10.16 -11.43
C GLN A 251 -9.05 11.33 -10.89
N LEU A 252 -10.31 11.07 -10.52
CA LEU A 252 -11.17 12.09 -9.91
C LEU A 252 -10.60 12.58 -8.58
N ALA A 253 -10.07 11.67 -7.76
CA ALA A 253 -9.48 12.03 -6.47
C ALA A 253 -8.21 12.87 -6.63
N LEU A 254 -7.34 12.56 -7.61
CA LEU A 254 -6.16 13.36 -7.95
C LEU A 254 -6.56 14.77 -8.42
N GLY A 255 -7.49 14.87 -9.37
CA GLY A 255 -7.97 16.15 -9.89
C GLY A 255 -8.61 17.02 -8.80
N LEU A 256 -9.47 16.43 -7.96
CA LEU A 256 -10.12 17.15 -6.84
C LEU A 256 -9.16 17.55 -5.72
N ALA A 257 -8.00 16.91 -5.62
CA ALA A 257 -6.95 17.25 -4.65
C ALA A 257 -5.84 18.14 -5.26
N GLY A 258 -5.91 18.40 -6.57
CA GLY A 258 -4.89 19.11 -7.33
C GLY A 258 -5.21 20.60 -7.59
N LYS A 259 -4.33 21.23 -8.38
CA LYS A 259 -4.44 22.65 -8.77
C LYS A 259 -5.68 22.94 -9.64
N ASP A 260 -6.12 21.95 -10.43
CA ASP A 260 -7.23 22.09 -11.39
C ASP A 260 -8.58 21.68 -10.78
N ARG A 261 -8.66 21.67 -9.43
CA ARG A 261 -9.83 21.22 -8.66
C ARG A 261 -11.15 21.82 -9.13
N ASP A 262 -11.18 23.13 -9.37
CA ASP A 262 -12.41 23.85 -9.68
C ASP A 262 -12.91 23.53 -11.09
N GLU A 263 -11.99 23.34 -12.05
CA GLU A 263 -12.32 22.87 -13.40
C GLU A 263 -12.89 21.45 -13.36
N VAL A 264 -12.21 20.55 -12.65
CA VAL A 264 -12.67 19.15 -12.48
C VAL A 264 -14.04 19.09 -11.83
N LEU A 265 -14.28 19.91 -10.81
CA LEU A 265 -15.57 19.98 -10.12
C LEU A 265 -16.67 20.48 -11.07
N THR A 266 -16.39 21.53 -11.86
CA THR A 266 -17.32 22.07 -12.86
C THR A 266 -17.70 20.99 -13.88
N ASN A 267 -16.73 20.30 -14.44
CA ASN A 267 -16.95 19.22 -15.41
C ASN A 267 -17.81 18.08 -14.81
N ILE A 268 -17.58 17.70 -13.55
CA ILE A 268 -18.40 16.69 -12.86
C ILE A 268 -19.86 17.16 -12.73
N VAL A 269 -20.08 18.41 -12.32
CA VAL A 269 -21.44 18.97 -12.17
C VAL A 269 -22.18 19.03 -13.51
N GLU A 270 -21.50 19.44 -14.58
CA GLU A 270 -22.05 19.46 -15.93
C GLU A 270 -22.44 18.07 -16.42
N LEU A 271 -21.59 17.06 -16.21
CA LEU A 271 -21.90 15.68 -16.55
C LEU A 271 -23.13 15.15 -15.79
N LEU A 272 -23.24 15.48 -14.49
CA LEU A 272 -24.39 15.09 -13.69
C LEU A 272 -25.67 15.77 -14.16
N ALA A 273 -25.62 17.04 -14.55
CA ALA A 273 -26.75 17.76 -15.09
C ALA A 273 -27.26 17.17 -16.43
N GLN A 274 -26.32 16.80 -17.31
CA GLN A 274 -26.66 16.17 -18.60
C GLN A 274 -27.20 14.75 -18.45
N SER A 275 -26.81 14.00 -17.41
CA SER A 275 -27.30 12.64 -17.18
C SER A 275 -28.72 12.54 -16.64
N GLN A 276 -29.36 13.67 -16.29
CA GLN A 276 -30.75 13.74 -15.80
C GLN A 276 -31.73 14.18 -16.90
N ALA A 277 -31.27 14.50 -18.10
CA ALA A 277 -32.07 14.84 -19.26
C ALA A 277 -32.27 13.62 -20.17
#